data_450f1bc74378bd1ac5699a7f798418c1
#
_entry.id   450f1bc74378bd1ac5699a7f798418c1
#
_cell.length_a   1.000
_cell.length_b   1.000
_cell.length_c   1.000
_cell.angle_alpha   90.00
_cell.angle_beta   90.00
_cell.angle_gamma   90.00
#
_symmetry.space_group_name_H-M   'P 1'
#
loop_
_entity.id
_entity.type
_entity.pdbx_description
1 polymer ?
#
loop_
_entity_poly.entity_id
_entity_poly.type
_entity_poly.pdbx_seq_one_letter_code
_entity_poly.pdbx_strand_id
1 'polypeptide(L)'
;MTRINLVPPAELCDQHLLAEHRELTRIPNAVAKGKFSLKGQPSDYKLGEGHVRFFFNKLMFLKKRYDLLHEECLARGFQVQYFWSTELPEQADLWLDYQPTENALKLNRERITLRMPAKARFTPRKEAI
;
A
#
# COMPACT_ATOMS: atom_id res chain seq x y z
N MET A 1 -0.08 -12.95 -0.28
CA MET A 1 -1.01 -12.09 -1.06
C MET A 1 -0.69 -10.62 -0.78
N THR A 2 -0.61 -9.82 -1.82
CA THR A 2 -0.33 -8.38 -1.69
C THR A 2 -1.63 -7.62 -1.46
N ARG A 3 -1.66 -6.79 -0.43
CA ARG A 3 -2.80 -5.92 -0.16
C ARG A 3 -2.33 -4.49 0.05
N ILE A 4 -2.98 -3.57 -0.64
CA ILE A 4 -2.76 -2.14 -0.49
C ILE A 4 -3.97 -1.56 0.26
N ASN A 5 -3.72 -0.94 1.39
CA ASN A 5 -4.75 -0.22 2.13
C ASN A 5 -4.77 1.25 1.72
N LEU A 6 -5.90 1.89 1.94
CA LEU A 6 -6.10 3.29 1.56
C LEU A 6 -6.20 4.21 2.77
N VAL A 7 -6.51 3.64 3.93
CA VAL A 7 -6.65 4.42 5.17
C VAL A 7 -5.31 4.97 5.63
N PRO A 8 -5.30 6.06 6.40
CA PRO A 8 -4.04 6.57 6.95
C PRO A 8 -3.28 5.46 7.69
N PRO A 9 -1.96 5.35 7.51
CA PRO A 9 -1.20 4.30 8.19
C PRO A 9 -1.36 4.29 9.71
N ALA A 10 -1.65 5.46 10.31
CA ALA A 10 -1.87 5.55 11.76
C ALA A 10 -3.06 4.71 12.24
N GLU A 11 -4.02 4.39 11.36
CA GLU A 11 -5.17 3.54 11.69
C GLU A 11 -4.84 2.05 11.71
N LEU A 12 -3.69 1.65 11.15
CA LEU A 12 -3.35 0.24 11.02
C LEU A 12 -2.74 -0.31 12.31
N CYS A 13 -3.09 -1.55 12.66
CA CYS A 13 -2.35 -2.25 13.70
C CYS A 13 -0.94 -2.55 13.21
N ASP A 14 -0.03 -2.86 14.15
CA ASP A 14 1.37 -3.11 13.81
C ASP A 14 1.52 -4.21 12.76
N GLN A 15 0.77 -5.29 12.91
CA GLN A 15 0.83 -6.42 12.00
C GLN A 15 0.44 -6.03 10.57
N HIS A 16 -0.65 -5.27 10.41
CA HIS A 16 -1.09 -4.81 9.08
C HIS A 16 -0.13 -3.78 8.49
N LEU A 17 0.40 -2.89 9.32
CA LEU A 17 1.36 -1.87 8.88
C LEU A 17 2.63 -2.52 8.32
N LEU A 18 3.22 -3.44 9.09
CA LEU A 18 4.47 -4.10 8.69
C LEU A 18 4.25 -5.00 7.47
N ALA A 19 3.10 -5.67 7.40
CA ALA A 19 2.77 -6.50 6.24
C ALA A 19 2.65 -5.67 4.96
N GLU A 20 1.93 -4.56 5.01
CA GLU A 20 1.76 -3.70 3.84
C GLU A 20 3.10 -3.08 3.43
N HIS A 21 3.90 -2.62 4.37
CA HIS A 21 5.23 -2.08 4.09
C HIS A 21 6.08 -3.09 3.32
N ARG A 22 6.04 -4.35 3.71
CA ARG A 22 6.81 -5.42 3.07
C ARG A 22 6.22 -5.80 1.70
N GLU A 23 4.90 -5.85 1.59
CA GLU A 23 4.23 -6.41 0.40
C GLU A 23 4.01 -5.40 -0.72
N LEU A 24 3.88 -4.12 -0.39
CA LEU A 24 3.59 -3.08 -1.39
C LEU A 24 4.62 -3.09 -2.52
N THR A 25 5.89 -3.26 -2.21
CA THR A 25 6.96 -3.19 -3.21
C THR A 25 6.87 -4.29 -4.27
N ARG A 26 6.08 -5.32 -4.04
CA ARG A 26 5.84 -6.37 -5.05
C ARG A 26 5.23 -5.79 -6.33
N ILE A 27 4.41 -4.75 -6.21
CA ILE A 27 3.75 -4.15 -7.37
C ILE A 27 4.75 -3.35 -8.22
N PRO A 28 5.47 -2.34 -7.70
CA PRO A 28 6.47 -1.66 -8.51
C PRO A 28 7.57 -2.58 -9.00
N ASN A 29 7.95 -3.61 -8.25
CA ASN A 29 8.95 -4.57 -8.70
C ASN A 29 8.46 -5.37 -9.92
N ALA A 30 7.17 -5.75 -9.95
CA ALA A 30 6.58 -6.41 -11.11
C ALA A 30 6.58 -5.49 -12.33
N VAL A 31 6.27 -4.21 -12.14
CA VAL A 31 6.30 -3.22 -13.21
C VAL A 31 7.72 -3.04 -13.75
N ALA A 32 8.71 -2.94 -12.86
CA ALA A 32 10.12 -2.80 -13.24
C ALA A 32 10.60 -3.98 -14.11
N LYS A 33 10.07 -5.17 -13.87
CA LYS A 33 10.42 -6.38 -14.62
C LYS A 33 9.56 -6.59 -15.86
N GLY A 34 8.61 -5.69 -16.13
CA GLY A 34 7.66 -5.86 -17.23
C GLY A 34 6.67 -6.99 -17.03
N LYS A 35 6.52 -7.49 -15.81
CA LYS A 35 5.64 -8.63 -15.48
C LYS A 35 4.29 -8.13 -14.96
N PHE A 36 3.58 -7.38 -15.80
CA PHE A 36 2.27 -6.85 -15.44
C PHE A 36 1.41 -6.69 -16.68
N SER A 37 0.09 -6.58 -16.47
CA SER A 37 -0.86 -6.32 -17.54
C SER A 37 -1.95 -5.41 -17.02
N LEU A 38 -2.36 -4.44 -17.86
CA LEU A 38 -3.48 -3.56 -17.57
C LEU A 38 -4.78 -4.07 -18.18
N LYS A 39 -4.75 -5.21 -18.90
CA LYS A 39 -5.93 -5.81 -19.50
C LYS A 39 -6.94 -6.18 -18.42
N GLY A 40 -8.18 -5.69 -18.57
CA GLY A 40 -9.23 -5.96 -17.60
C GLY A 40 -9.05 -5.23 -16.27
N GLN A 41 -8.30 -4.12 -16.27
CA GLN A 41 -8.07 -3.34 -15.06
C GLN A 41 -9.40 -2.82 -14.50
N PRO A 42 -9.65 -2.99 -13.18
CA PRO A 42 -10.83 -2.41 -12.56
C PRO A 42 -10.85 -0.89 -12.65
N SER A 43 -12.06 -0.31 -12.72
CA SER A 43 -12.22 1.15 -12.78
C SER A 43 -12.00 1.83 -11.43
N ASP A 44 -12.11 1.09 -10.33
CA ASP A 44 -11.89 1.61 -8.98
C ASP A 44 -11.31 0.50 -8.11
N TYR A 45 -10.88 0.89 -6.92
CA TYR A 45 -10.34 -0.01 -5.91
C TYR A 45 -11.30 -1.17 -5.65
N LYS A 46 -10.78 -2.37 -5.65
CA LYS A 46 -11.54 -3.55 -5.26
C LYS A 46 -10.61 -4.54 -4.56
N LEU A 47 -11.21 -5.49 -3.86
CA LEU A 47 -10.49 -6.55 -3.18
C LEU A 47 -10.52 -7.83 -4.00
N GLY A 48 -9.64 -8.77 -3.68
CA GLY A 48 -9.58 -10.05 -4.38
C GLY A 48 -8.99 -9.93 -5.78
N GLU A 49 -9.60 -10.58 -6.74
CA GLU A 49 -9.13 -10.54 -8.13
C GLU A 49 -9.19 -9.12 -8.67
N GLY A 50 -8.10 -8.67 -9.26
CA GLY A 50 -7.98 -7.33 -9.81
C GLY A 50 -7.45 -6.29 -8.83
N HIS A 51 -7.29 -6.62 -7.55
CA HIS A 51 -6.78 -5.69 -6.55
C HIS A 51 -5.40 -5.15 -6.96
N VAL A 52 -4.45 -6.01 -7.24
CA VAL A 52 -3.10 -5.63 -7.64
C VAL A 52 -3.10 -4.93 -9.00
N ARG A 53 -3.90 -5.44 -9.94
CA ARG A 53 -3.98 -4.89 -11.30
C ARG A 53 -4.45 -3.43 -11.30
N PHE A 54 -5.33 -3.06 -10.38
CA PHE A 54 -5.78 -1.69 -10.24
C PHE A 54 -4.61 -0.71 -10.04
N PHE A 55 -3.55 -1.16 -9.37
CA PHE A 55 -2.43 -0.30 -8.99
C PHE A 55 -1.26 -0.30 -9.98
N PHE A 56 -1.25 -1.15 -11.01
CA PHE A 56 -0.08 -1.26 -11.90
C PHE A 56 0.27 0.04 -12.63
N ASN A 57 -0.68 0.94 -12.84
CA ASN A 57 -0.42 2.23 -13.46
C ASN A 57 -0.46 3.40 -12.48
N LYS A 58 -0.44 3.12 -11.17
CA LYS A 58 -0.55 4.13 -10.12
C LYS A 58 0.72 4.19 -9.29
N LEU A 59 1.86 4.24 -9.97
CA LEU A 59 3.15 4.27 -9.28
C LEU A 59 3.32 5.51 -8.39
N MET A 60 2.76 6.64 -8.78
CA MET A 60 2.81 7.84 -7.94
C MET A 60 2.04 7.63 -6.63
N PHE A 61 0.83 7.06 -6.71
CA PHE A 61 0.06 6.74 -5.51
C PHE A 61 0.83 5.76 -4.62
N LEU A 62 1.39 4.71 -5.22
CA LEU A 62 2.13 3.69 -4.48
C LEU A 62 3.39 4.26 -3.82
N LYS A 63 4.10 5.16 -4.52
CA LYS A 63 5.30 5.80 -3.97
C LYS A 63 4.95 6.62 -2.74
N LYS A 64 3.90 7.45 -2.84
CA LYS A 64 3.41 8.25 -1.72
C LYS A 64 2.96 7.36 -0.57
N ARG A 65 2.22 6.30 -0.89
CA ARG A 65 1.74 5.34 0.11
C ARG A 65 2.91 4.66 0.83
N TYR A 66 3.90 4.20 0.06
CA TYR A 66 5.07 3.54 0.63
C TYR A 66 5.84 4.47 1.58
N ASP A 67 6.01 5.72 1.18
CA ASP A 67 6.70 6.70 2.02
C ASP A 67 5.96 6.94 3.33
N LEU A 68 4.61 7.02 3.28
CA LEU A 68 3.80 7.17 4.49
C LEU A 68 3.88 5.95 5.40
N LEU A 69 3.85 4.74 4.82
CA LEU A 69 4.00 3.51 5.60
C LEU A 69 5.37 3.43 6.26
N HIS A 70 6.40 3.78 5.52
CA HIS A 70 7.77 3.78 6.02
C HIS A 70 7.93 4.75 7.19
N GLU A 71 7.42 5.97 7.03
CA GLU A 71 7.44 6.98 8.08
C GLU A 71 6.71 6.51 9.33
N GLU A 72 5.53 5.89 9.17
CA GLU A 72 4.77 5.37 10.31
C GLU A 72 5.52 4.25 11.03
N CYS A 73 6.15 3.34 10.28
CA CYS A 73 6.96 2.28 10.87
C CYS A 73 8.09 2.86 11.73
N LEU A 74 8.82 3.83 11.19
CA LEU A 74 9.92 4.47 11.93
C LEU A 74 9.39 5.22 13.14
N ALA A 75 8.26 5.91 13.00
CA ALA A 75 7.65 6.66 14.10
C ALA A 75 7.24 5.76 15.25
N ARG A 76 6.81 4.52 14.96
CA ARG A 76 6.48 3.53 16.00
C ARG A 76 7.72 2.83 16.58
N GLY A 77 8.90 3.10 16.01
CA GLY A 77 10.16 2.53 16.50
C GLY A 77 10.57 1.23 15.81
N PHE A 78 9.91 0.86 14.72
CA PHE A 78 10.32 -0.32 13.95
C PHE A 78 11.50 0.01 13.06
N GLN A 79 12.48 -0.88 13.04
CA GLN A 79 13.68 -0.72 12.21
C GLN A 79 13.44 -1.41 10.87
N VAL A 80 12.85 -0.67 9.93
CA VAL A 80 12.58 -1.19 8.59
C VAL A 80 13.50 -0.52 7.58
N GLN A 81 13.80 -1.25 6.49
CA GLN A 81 14.63 -0.72 5.42
C GLN A 81 13.72 -0.19 4.30
N TYR A 82 14.26 0.75 3.53
CA TYR A 82 13.53 1.37 2.42
C TYR A 82 13.90 0.67 1.11
N PHE A 83 12.92 0.02 0.47
CA PHE A 83 13.12 -0.84 -0.69
C PHE A 83 12.36 -0.39 -1.93
N TRP A 84 12.15 0.90 -2.12
CA TRP A 84 11.51 1.37 -3.35
C TRP A 84 12.43 1.12 -4.55
N SER A 85 11.89 0.56 -5.64
CA SER A 85 12.67 0.24 -6.84
C SER A 85 13.21 1.51 -7.51
N THR A 86 14.48 1.47 -7.91
CA THR A 86 15.13 2.55 -8.67
C THR A 86 15.10 2.31 -10.18
N GLU A 87 14.56 1.17 -10.63
CA GLU A 87 14.59 0.75 -12.02
C GLU A 87 13.22 0.81 -12.69
N LEU A 88 12.34 1.69 -12.21
CA LEU A 88 11.00 1.83 -12.75
C LEU A 88 11.00 2.59 -14.07
N PRO A 89 10.09 2.22 -15.01
CA PRO A 89 9.94 2.97 -16.26
C PRO A 89 9.46 4.39 -15.98
N GLU A 90 9.84 5.32 -16.85
CA GLU A 90 9.51 6.75 -16.71
C GLU A 90 8.23 7.16 -17.43
N GLN A 91 7.51 6.20 -18.02
CA GLN A 91 6.28 6.47 -18.76
C GLN A 91 5.22 7.11 -17.85
N ALA A 92 4.78 8.30 -18.22
CA ALA A 92 3.85 9.09 -17.39
C ALA A 92 2.52 8.37 -17.11
N ASP A 93 2.05 7.56 -18.06
CA ASP A 93 0.80 6.82 -17.94
C ASP A 93 0.86 5.68 -16.91
N LEU A 94 2.05 5.33 -16.42
CA LEU A 94 2.24 4.38 -15.33
C LEU A 94 2.38 5.08 -13.97
N TRP A 95 2.54 6.40 -13.97
CA TRP A 95 2.77 7.18 -12.75
C TRP A 95 1.54 8.00 -12.34
N LEU A 96 0.37 7.41 -12.46
CA LEU A 96 -0.85 8.09 -12.04
C LEU A 96 -0.95 8.12 -10.51
N ASP A 97 -1.61 9.15 -10.02
CA ASP A 97 -2.00 9.22 -8.62
C ASP A 97 -3.42 8.67 -8.49
N TYR A 98 -3.92 8.57 -7.28
CA TYR A 98 -5.26 8.07 -7.02
C TYR A 98 -5.80 8.75 -5.78
N GLN A 99 -7.01 9.29 -5.90
CA GLN A 99 -7.73 9.86 -4.77
C GLN A 99 -8.79 8.85 -4.33
N PRO A 100 -8.63 8.22 -3.16
CA PRO A 100 -9.60 7.23 -2.70
C PRO A 100 -11.01 7.82 -2.59
N THR A 101 -11.99 7.06 -3.11
CA THR A 101 -13.40 7.42 -2.97
C THR A 101 -13.88 7.03 -1.57
N GLU A 102 -15.02 7.59 -1.14
CA GLU A 102 -15.64 7.19 0.12
C GLU A 102 -15.96 5.70 0.14
N ASN A 103 -16.47 5.17 -0.99
CA ASN A 103 -16.77 3.75 -1.11
C ASN A 103 -15.51 2.89 -0.99
N ALA A 104 -14.41 3.31 -1.61
CA ALA A 104 -13.13 2.60 -1.53
C ALA A 104 -12.61 2.56 -0.10
N LEU A 105 -12.66 3.69 0.61
CA LEU A 105 -12.24 3.76 2.01
C LEU A 105 -13.11 2.88 2.90
N LYS A 106 -14.44 2.90 2.67
CA LYS A 106 -15.37 2.04 3.43
C LYS A 106 -15.05 0.57 3.21
N LEU A 107 -14.86 0.17 1.95
CA LEU A 107 -14.51 -1.21 1.59
C LEU A 107 -13.22 -1.63 2.27
N ASN A 108 -12.22 -0.76 2.26
CA ASN A 108 -10.93 -1.04 2.89
C ASN A 108 -11.07 -1.18 4.41
N ARG A 109 -11.81 -0.28 5.07
CA ARG A 109 -12.02 -0.36 6.52
C ARG A 109 -12.78 -1.61 6.93
N GLU A 110 -13.78 -2.01 6.16
CA GLU A 110 -14.51 -3.26 6.39
C GLU A 110 -13.56 -4.46 6.31
N ARG A 111 -12.66 -4.46 5.32
CA ARG A 111 -11.70 -5.55 5.17
C ARG A 111 -10.68 -5.58 6.31
N ILE A 112 -10.20 -4.43 6.74
CA ILE A 112 -9.28 -4.33 7.87
C ILE A 112 -9.93 -4.92 9.12
N THR A 113 -11.18 -4.57 9.38
CA THR A 113 -11.94 -5.09 10.53
C THR A 113 -12.09 -6.61 10.43
N LEU A 114 -12.47 -7.11 9.25
CA LEU A 114 -12.66 -8.52 9.01
C LEU A 114 -11.38 -9.35 9.20
N ARG A 115 -10.23 -8.75 8.90
CA ARG A 115 -8.93 -9.41 8.96
C ARG A 115 -8.10 -8.99 10.16
N MET A 116 -8.72 -8.32 11.14
CA MET A 116 -8.00 -7.88 12.33
C MET A 116 -7.44 -9.10 13.09
N PRO A 117 -6.12 -9.12 13.38
CA PRO A 117 -5.56 -10.21 14.18
C PRO A 117 -6.17 -10.25 15.57
N ALA A 118 -6.28 -11.46 16.14
CA ALA A 118 -6.84 -11.63 17.49
C ALA A 118 -6.04 -10.86 18.54
N LYS A 119 -4.74 -10.71 18.34
CA LYS A 119 -3.84 -9.96 19.24
C LYS A 119 -3.26 -8.76 18.50
N ALA A 120 -4.13 -7.96 17.89
CA ALA A 120 -3.70 -6.74 17.20
C ALA A 120 -3.00 -5.79 18.18
N ARG A 121 -1.87 -5.26 17.76
CA ARG A 121 -1.11 -4.28 18.54
C ARG A 121 -1.07 -2.96 17.81
N PHE A 122 -1.14 -1.89 18.58
CA PHE A 122 -1.09 -0.52 18.08
C PHE A 122 0.00 0.20 18.87
N THR A 123 1.25 0.01 18.44
CA THR A 123 2.37 0.68 19.08
C THR A 123 2.26 2.18 18.86
N PRO A 124 2.28 3.00 19.92
CA PRO A 124 2.17 4.45 19.76
C PRO A 124 3.39 5.02 19.06
N ARG A 125 3.18 6.13 18.35
CA ARG A 125 4.27 6.86 17.72
C ARG A 125 5.16 7.43 18.82
N LYS A 126 6.47 7.38 18.60
CA LYS A 126 7.43 7.99 19.51
C LYS A 126 7.38 9.50 19.33
N GLU A 127 7.35 10.22 20.43
CA GLU A 127 7.38 11.68 20.37
C GLU A 127 8.76 12.14 19.91
N ALA A 128 8.77 13.16 19.05
CA ALA A 128 9.99 13.85 18.69
C ALA A 128 10.46 14.67 19.90
N ILE A 129 11.72 14.52 20.24
CA ILE A 129 12.31 15.26 21.37
C ILE A 129 13.11 16.43 20.83
#